data_1e9513ee5661f0138be0f435f74c3f52
#
_entry.id   1e9513ee5661f0138be0f435f74c3f52
#
_cell.length_a   1.000
_cell.length_b   1.000
_cell.length_c   1.000
_cell.angle_alpha   90.00
_cell.angle_beta   90.00
_cell.angle_gamma   90.00
#
_symmetry.space_group_name_H-M   'P 1'
#
loop_
_entity.id
_entity.type
_entity.pdbx_description
1 polymer ?
#
loop_
_entity_poly.entity_id
_entity_poly.type
_entity_poly.pdbx_seq_one_letter_code
_entity_poly.pdbx_strand_id
1 'polypeptide(L)'
;IAGAQEKTALLRQGERWYLPQGATPTTHIIKLPIGQIESHSSTIDLSDSVENEYLCALIAREFGLAVPHCFMLRVGSVKALAVERFDRQFASDHSWIMRRPQEDFCQTLNTPSAAKYENHGGPGIAQIMKVLLGSANAEQDRYAFMQAQVLFWLLAATDGHAKNFSL
;
A
#
# COMPACT_ATOMS: atom_id res chain seq x y z
N ILE A 1 8.90 -1.19 7.94
CA ILE A 1 7.60 -0.99 7.30
C ILE A 1 6.90 0.14 8.05
N ALA A 2 6.58 1.23 7.36
CA ALA A 2 5.96 2.41 7.98
C ALA A 2 4.44 2.24 8.16
N GLY A 3 3.84 3.04 9.05
CA GLY A 3 2.39 3.12 9.31
C GLY A 3 1.99 2.61 10.69
N ALA A 4 0.82 3.08 11.18
CA ALA A 4 0.32 2.82 12.55
C ALA A 4 -0.19 1.38 12.76
N GLN A 5 -0.70 0.72 11.71
CA GLN A 5 -1.20 -0.65 11.78
C GLN A 5 -0.05 -1.64 12.00
N GLU A 6 -0.24 -2.62 12.87
CA GLU A 6 0.72 -3.71 13.07
C GLU A 6 0.87 -4.54 11.79
N LYS A 7 2.10 -4.68 11.34
CA LYS A 7 2.43 -5.38 10.11
C LYS A 7 3.82 -5.97 10.15
N THR A 8 4.00 -7.08 9.45
CA THR A 8 5.31 -7.70 9.23
C THR A 8 5.50 -8.04 7.76
N ALA A 9 6.71 -8.40 7.36
CA ALA A 9 6.99 -8.83 6.00
C ALA A 9 7.62 -10.22 6.00
N LEU A 10 7.09 -11.11 5.18
CA LEU A 10 7.51 -12.51 5.08
C LEU A 10 7.91 -12.85 3.65
N LEU A 11 8.71 -13.91 3.51
CA LEU A 11 8.98 -14.56 2.24
C LEU A 11 7.97 -15.71 2.06
N ARG A 12 7.28 -15.74 0.91
CA ARG A 12 6.44 -16.87 0.50
C ARG A 12 7.09 -17.57 -0.68
N GLN A 13 7.26 -18.90 -0.58
CA GLN A 13 7.70 -19.77 -1.66
C GLN A 13 6.72 -20.93 -1.80
N GLY A 14 5.97 -20.94 -2.89
CA GLY A 14 4.82 -21.84 -3.03
C GLY A 14 3.79 -21.62 -1.92
N GLU A 15 3.46 -22.66 -1.18
CA GLU A 15 2.51 -22.61 -0.06
C GLU A 15 3.18 -22.34 1.31
N ARG A 16 4.50 -22.20 1.36
CA ARG A 16 5.25 -22.06 2.62
C ARG A 16 5.65 -20.62 2.88
N TRP A 17 5.58 -20.25 4.16
CA TRP A 17 6.00 -18.95 4.67
C TRP A 17 7.30 -19.04 5.46
N TYR A 18 8.19 -18.10 5.26
CA TYR A 18 9.51 -18.05 5.88
C TYR A 18 9.76 -16.68 6.50
N LEU A 19 10.39 -16.70 7.68
CA LEU A 19 10.95 -15.50 8.29
C LEU A 19 12.24 -15.13 7.53
N PRO A 20 12.34 -13.89 7.04
CA PRO A 20 13.56 -13.46 6.35
C PRO A 20 14.73 -13.37 7.34
N GLN A 21 15.91 -13.76 6.88
CA GLN A 21 17.16 -13.63 7.64
C GLN A 21 18.18 -12.84 6.84
N GLY A 22 18.87 -11.91 7.49
CA GLY A 22 19.89 -11.08 6.85
C GLY A 22 19.37 -10.34 5.61
N ALA A 23 19.95 -10.60 4.46
CA ALA A 23 19.60 -9.97 3.19
C ALA A 23 18.42 -10.62 2.45
N THR A 24 17.79 -11.67 3.00
CA THR A 24 16.68 -12.38 2.34
C THR A 24 15.54 -11.42 1.98
N PRO A 25 15.12 -11.34 0.72
CA PRO A 25 13.99 -10.50 0.33
C PRO A 25 12.66 -11.06 0.86
N THR A 26 11.77 -10.16 1.26
CA THR A 26 10.38 -10.51 1.58
C THR A 26 9.49 -10.32 0.36
N THR A 27 8.49 -11.16 0.18
CA THR A 27 7.56 -11.11 -0.96
C THR A 27 6.19 -10.55 -0.61
N HIS A 28 5.79 -10.62 0.65
CA HIS A 28 4.47 -10.18 1.12
C HIS A 28 4.57 -9.34 2.38
N ILE A 29 3.63 -8.42 2.51
CA ILE A 29 3.35 -7.71 3.75
C ILE A 29 2.12 -8.36 4.37
N ILE A 30 2.23 -8.73 5.64
CA ILE A 30 1.14 -9.29 6.42
C ILE A 30 0.64 -8.21 7.38
N LYS A 31 -0.63 -7.88 7.30
CA LYS A 31 -1.29 -6.84 8.11
C LYS A 31 -2.31 -7.49 9.03
N LEU A 32 -2.23 -7.16 10.32
CA LEU A 32 -3.21 -7.58 11.32
C LEU A 32 -4.37 -6.58 11.42
N PRO A 33 -5.52 -6.98 11.97
CA PRO A 33 -6.57 -6.02 12.29
C PRO A 33 -6.05 -4.90 13.18
N ILE A 34 -6.55 -3.68 12.98
CA ILE A 34 -6.19 -2.54 13.83
C ILE A 34 -6.76 -2.73 15.25
N GLY A 35 -7.91 -3.41 15.36
CA GLY A 35 -8.59 -3.62 16.63
C GLY A 35 -9.34 -2.37 17.11
N GLN A 36 -9.48 -2.25 18.43
CA GLN A 36 -10.17 -1.11 19.04
C GLN A 36 -9.17 0.00 19.36
N ILE A 37 -9.52 1.22 19.00
CA ILE A 37 -8.78 2.43 19.36
C ILE A 37 -9.58 3.19 20.40
N GLU A 38 -9.04 3.32 21.59
CA GLU A 38 -9.62 4.10 22.67
C GLU A 38 -9.18 5.56 22.59
N SER A 39 -10.13 6.47 22.65
CA SER A 39 -9.92 7.91 22.80
C SER A 39 -10.61 8.36 24.10
N HIS A 40 -10.25 9.53 24.63
CA HIS A 40 -10.83 10.07 25.87
C HIS A 40 -12.37 10.18 25.86
N SER A 41 -13.00 10.20 24.69
CA SER A 41 -14.45 10.38 24.54
C SER A 41 -15.16 9.29 23.75
N SER A 42 -14.45 8.36 23.12
CA SER A 42 -15.06 7.35 22.25
C SER A 42 -14.12 6.15 22.01
N THR A 43 -14.71 4.99 21.78
CA THR A 43 -14.02 3.81 21.27
C THR A 43 -14.38 3.61 19.81
N ILE A 44 -13.39 3.50 18.94
CA ILE A 44 -13.57 3.18 17.51
C ILE A 44 -13.15 1.72 17.31
N ASP A 45 -14.08 0.89 16.88
CA ASP A 45 -13.80 -0.52 16.58
C ASP A 45 -13.40 -0.65 15.10
N LEU A 46 -12.15 -1.04 14.86
CA LEU A 46 -11.54 -1.31 13.54
C LEU A 46 -11.12 -2.78 13.43
N SER A 47 -11.80 -3.67 14.14
CA SER A 47 -11.50 -5.11 14.10
C SER A 47 -11.71 -5.73 12.71
N ASP A 48 -12.53 -5.11 11.86
CA ASP A 48 -12.78 -5.52 10.47
C ASP A 48 -11.92 -4.75 9.45
N SER A 49 -10.86 -4.05 9.90
CA SER A 49 -9.98 -3.28 9.01
C SER A 49 -9.32 -4.13 7.92
N VAL A 50 -9.04 -5.39 8.19
CA VAL A 50 -8.45 -6.34 7.23
C VAL A 50 -9.45 -6.68 6.12
N GLU A 51 -10.71 -6.96 6.47
CA GLU A 51 -11.80 -7.22 5.52
C GLU A 51 -12.11 -5.98 4.69
N ASN A 52 -12.16 -4.81 5.35
CA ASN A 52 -12.38 -3.55 4.67
C ASN A 52 -11.28 -3.24 3.66
N GLU A 53 -10.00 -3.41 4.03
CA GLU A 53 -8.88 -3.20 3.11
C GLU A 53 -8.92 -4.18 1.94
N TYR A 54 -9.26 -5.45 2.20
CA TYR A 54 -9.43 -6.45 1.14
C TYR A 54 -10.56 -6.09 0.18
N LEU A 55 -11.72 -5.69 0.71
CA LEU A 55 -12.86 -5.25 -0.11
C LEU A 55 -12.50 -4.02 -0.96
N CYS A 56 -11.84 -3.02 -0.38
CA CYS A 56 -11.37 -1.84 -1.10
C CYS A 56 -10.40 -2.21 -2.24
N ALA A 57 -9.52 -3.19 -2.02
CA ALA A 57 -8.62 -3.68 -3.06
C ALA A 57 -9.36 -4.37 -4.20
N LEU A 58 -10.41 -5.16 -3.90
CA LEU A 58 -11.28 -5.76 -4.92
C LEU A 58 -12.02 -4.70 -5.72
N ILE A 59 -12.61 -3.70 -5.05
CA ILE A 59 -13.30 -2.59 -5.72
C ILE A 59 -12.32 -1.82 -6.62
N ALA A 60 -11.11 -1.51 -6.13
CA ALA A 60 -10.11 -0.81 -6.92
C ALA A 60 -9.71 -1.59 -8.18
N ARG A 61 -9.61 -2.91 -8.09
CA ARG A 61 -9.35 -3.79 -9.24
C ARG A 61 -10.50 -3.78 -10.25
N GLU A 62 -11.73 -3.89 -9.80
CA GLU A 62 -12.92 -3.79 -10.67
C GLU A 62 -13.07 -2.39 -11.29
N PHE A 63 -12.59 -1.36 -10.59
CA PHE A 63 -12.51 0.01 -11.10
C PHE A 63 -11.41 0.20 -12.16
N GLY A 64 -10.58 -0.83 -12.40
CA GLY A 64 -9.53 -0.84 -13.43
C GLY A 64 -8.15 -0.37 -12.94
N LEU A 65 -7.95 -0.21 -11.63
CA LEU A 65 -6.64 0.13 -11.07
C LEU A 65 -5.74 -1.11 -10.96
N ALA A 66 -4.46 -0.92 -11.22
CA ALA A 66 -3.44 -1.94 -10.98
C ALA A 66 -3.20 -2.08 -9.46
N VAL A 67 -3.83 -3.08 -8.86
CA VAL A 67 -3.74 -3.36 -7.42
C VAL A 67 -2.85 -4.59 -7.19
N PRO A 68 -1.92 -4.57 -6.23
CA PRO A 68 -1.17 -5.74 -5.85
C PRO A 68 -2.08 -6.92 -5.50
N HIS A 69 -1.65 -8.13 -5.79
CA HIS A 69 -2.40 -9.32 -5.37
C HIS A 69 -2.47 -9.36 -3.85
N CYS A 70 -3.68 -9.52 -3.33
CA CYS A 70 -3.91 -9.63 -1.90
C CYS A 70 -4.96 -10.71 -1.62
N PHE A 71 -4.88 -11.32 -0.45
CA PHE A 71 -5.80 -12.36 0.00
C PHE A 71 -5.87 -12.43 1.52
N MET A 72 -7.00 -12.92 2.00
CA MET A 72 -7.21 -13.16 3.41
C MET A 72 -6.41 -14.38 3.87
N LEU A 73 -5.68 -14.23 4.97
CA LEU A 73 -4.92 -15.28 5.63
C LEU A 73 -5.52 -15.55 7.00
N ARG A 74 -5.67 -16.82 7.36
CA ARG A 74 -6.12 -17.22 8.69
C ARG A 74 -5.13 -18.24 9.27
N VAL A 75 -4.62 -17.95 10.45
CA VAL A 75 -3.72 -18.83 11.19
C VAL A 75 -4.29 -19.01 12.60
N GLY A 76 -4.87 -20.18 12.86
CA GLY A 76 -5.67 -20.42 14.07
C GLY A 76 -6.86 -19.45 14.15
N SER A 77 -6.94 -18.68 15.23
CA SER A 77 -7.94 -17.62 15.43
C SER A 77 -7.58 -16.29 14.84
N VAL A 78 -6.33 -16.11 14.40
CA VAL A 78 -5.83 -14.81 13.88
C VAL A 78 -6.17 -14.68 12.39
N LYS A 79 -6.83 -13.58 12.03
CA LYS A 79 -7.05 -13.16 10.64
C LYS A 79 -6.02 -12.10 10.25
N ALA A 80 -5.60 -12.09 9.01
CA ALA A 80 -4.66 -11.12 8.47
C ALA A 80 -4.91 -10.88 6.97
N LEU A 81 -4.45 -9.75 6.44
CA LEU A 81 -4.36 -9.51 5.01
C LEU A 81 -2.92 -9.74 4.56
N ALA A 82 -2.73 -10.63 3.60
CA ALA A 82 -1.46 -10.80 2.90
C ALA A 82 -1.50 -9.96 1.61
N VAL A 83 -0.55 -9.05 1.44
CA VAL A 83 -0.41 -8.19 0.27
C VAL A 83 0.92 -8.49 -0.40
N GLU A 84 0.88 -8.89 -1.65
CA GLU A 84 2.09 -9.11 -2.46
C GLU A 84 2.83 -7.78 -2.68
N ARG A 85 4.15 -7.82 -2.57
CA ARG A 85 4.98 -6.63 -2.76
C ARG A 85 5.22 -6.38 -4.24
N PHE A 86 4.75 -5.26 -4.75
CA PHE A 86 4.94 -4.83 -6.14
C PHE A 86 6.41 -4.45 -6.47
N ASP A 87 7.19 -4.10 -5.44
CA ASP A 87 8.60 -3.74 -5.54
C ASP A 87 9.54 -4.97 -5.49
N ARG A 88 9.01 -6.17 -5.77
CA ARG A 88 9.75 -7.43 -5.86
C ARG A 88 9.52 -8.08 -7.21
N GLN A 89 10.59 -8.54 -7.81
CA GLN A 89 10.54 -9.26 -9.07
C GLN A 89 11.40 -10.51 -8.97
N PHE A 90 10.80 -11.66 -9.24
CA PHE A 90 11.56 -12.90 -9.38
C PHE A 90 12.42 -12.86 -10.64
N ALA A 91 13.64 -13.38 -10.56
CA ALA A 91 14.43 -13.70 -11.73
C ALA A 91 13.68 -14.71 -12.61
N SER A 92 13.99 -14.75 -13.91
CA SER A 92 13.29 -15.64 -14.86
C SER A 92 13.40 -17.12 -14.48
N ASP A 93 14.49 -17.52 -13.84
CA ASP A 93 14.75 -18.86 -13.33
C ASP A 93 14.28 -19.08 -11.87
N HIS A 94 13.63 -18.06 -11.26
CA HIS A 94 13.20 -18.04 -9.88
C HIS A 94 14.31 -18.27 -8.82
N SER A 95 15.59 -18.15 -9.20
CA SER A 95 16.71 -18.39 -8.29
C SER A 95 16.91 -17.28 -7.26
N TRP A 96 16.47 -16.06 -7.55
CA TRP A 96 16.58 -14.91 -6.66
C TRP A 96 15.46 -13.88 -6.90
N ILE A 97 15.37 -12.91 -5.99
CA ILE A 97 14.33 -11.87 -6.01
C ILE A 97 15.02 -10.51 -6.09
N MET A 98 14.76 -9.78 -7.16
CA MET A 98 15.19 -8.40 -7.33
C MET A 98 14.33 -7.48 -6.47
N ARG A 99 14.97 -6.49 -5.84
CA ARG A 99 14.32 -5.36 -5.18
C ARG A 99 14.33 -4.18 -6.13
N ARG A 100 13.15 -3.73 -6.55
CA ARG A 100 13.02 -2.52 -7.35
C ARG A 100 13.14 -1.30 -6.44
N PRO A 101 13.88 -0.25 -6.83
CA PRO A 101 13.84 1.03 -6.15
C PRO A 101 12.41 1.57 -6.14
N GLN A 102 12.06 2.27 -5.07
CA GLN A 102 10.74 2.87 -4.89
C GLN A 102 10.88 4.12 -4.06
N GLU A 103 10.23 5.19 -4.50
CA GLU A 103 10.08 6.44 -3.75
C GLU A 103 8.61 6.84 -3.68
N ASP A 104 8.12 7.18 -2.49
CA ASP A 104 6.80 7.80 -2.37
C ASP A 104 6.87 9.29 -2.79
N PHE A 105 5.71 9.91 -3.07
CA PHE A 105 5.72 11.31 -3.54
C PHE A 105 6.17 12.33 -2.50
N CYS A 106 6.18 12.01 -1.21
CA CYS A 106 6.86 12.84 -0.23
C CYS A 106 8.38 12.80 -0.43
N GLN A 107 8.95 11.63 -0.69
CA GLN A 107 10.39 11.47 -0.98
C GLN A 107 10.75 12.17 -2.29
N THR A 108 10.02 11.88 -3.36
CA THR A 108 10.23 12.48 -4.70
C THR A 108 10.18 14.01 -4.67
N LEU A 109 9.32 14.60 -3.85
CA LEU A 109 9.12 16.05 -3.73
C LEU A 109 9.84 16.68 -2.53
N ASN A 110 10.75 15.91 -1.88
CA ASN A 110 11.51 16.34 -0.71
C ASN A 110 10.63 16.96 0.39
N THR A 111 9.47 16.34 0.65
CA THR A 111 8.51 16.77 1.64
C THR A 111 8.63 15.89 2.90
N PRO A 112 8.75 16.47 4.10
CA PRO A 112 8.78 15.70 5.34
C PRO A 112 7.52 14.85 5.50
N SER A 113 7.66 13.62 6.02
CA SER A 113 6.53 12.69 6.19
C SER A 113 5.43 13.22 7.14
N ALA A 114 5.75 14.16 8.01
CA ALA A 114 4.77 14.85 8.87
C ALA A 114 3.81 15.74 8.06
N ALA A 115 4.25 16.24 6.89
CA ALA A 115 3.46 17.07 5.98
C ALA A 115 2.90 16.25 4.79
N LYS A 116 2.54 14.99 5.01
CA LYS A 116 2.09 14.08 3.95
C LYS A 116 0.72 14.42 3.33
N TYR A 117 -0.11 15.19 4.03
CA TYR A 117 -1.42 15.64 3.56
C TYR A 117 -1.35 17.00 2.89
N GLU A 118 -2.13 17.19 1.82
CA GLU A 118 -2.20 18.46 1.08
C GLU A 118 -2.63 19.65 1.96
N ASN A 119 -3.62 19.43 2.84
CA ASN A 119 -4.10 20.44 3.78
C ASN A 119 -3.08 20.82 4.86
N HIS A 120 -2.00 20.04 5.02
CA HIS A 120 -0.87 20.34 5.90
C HIS A 120 0.35 20.86 5.11
N GLY A 121 0.15 21.31 3.86
CA GLY A 121 1.21 21.81 3.00
C GLY A 121 1.99 20.72 2.24
N GLY A 122 1.50 19.48 2.23
CA GLY A 122 2.08 18.36 1.51
C GLY A 122 1.74 18.37 0.01
N PRO A 123 2.30 17.38 -0.72
CA PRO A 123 2.05 17.25 -2.16
C PRO A 123 0.58 16.99 -2.46
N GLY A 124 -0.03 17.88 -3.23
CA GLY A 124 -1.38 17.73 -3.73
C GLY A 124 -1.45 17.15 -5.13
N ILE A 125 -2.68 16.97 -5.63
CA ILE A 125 -2.96 16.39 -6.95
C ILE A 125 -2.17 17.10 -8.06
N ALA A 126 -2.16 18.45 -8.08
CA ALA A 126 -1.51 19.20 -9.14
C ALA A 126 0.01 18.97 -9.19
N GLN A 127 0.67 18.89 -8.03
CA GLN A 127 2.11 18.65 -7.94
C GLN A 127 2.46 17.23 -8.40
N ILE A 128 1.71 16.22 -7.95
CA ILE A 128 1.91 14.83 -8.35
C ILE A 128 1.69 14.66 -9.86
N MET A 129 0.62 15.24 -10.40
CA MET A 129 0.33 15.26 -11.85
C MET A 129 1.44 15.90 -12.67
N LYS A 130 2.13 16.91 -12.11
CA LYS A 130 3.29 17.54 -12.77
C LYS A 130 4.52 16.62 -12.76
N VAL A 131 4.78 15.92 -11.66
CA VAL A 131 5.87 14.92 -11.60
C VAL A 131 5.64 13.80 -12.61
N LEU A 132 4.42 13.28 -12.69
CA LEU A 132 4.05 12.21 -13.61
C LEU A 132 4.15 12.59 -15.11
N LEU A 133 4.31 13.86 -15.47
CA LEU A 133 4.66 14.26 -16.83
C LEU A 133 6.03 13.76 -17.27
N GLY A 134 6.94 13.53 -16.32
CA GLY A 134 8.28 12.98 -16.58
C GLY A 134 8.35 11.45 -16.58
N SER A 135 7.24 10.76 -16.35
CA SER A 135 7.18 9.29 -16.40
C SER A 135 7.37 8.76 -17.82
N ALA A 136 7.90 7.54 -17.94
CA ALA A 136 7.99 6.82 -19.22
C ALA A 136 6.61 6.55 -19.83
N ASN A 137 5.56 6.44 -19.01
CA ASN A 137 4.17 6.22 -19.42
C ASN A 137 3.25 7.35 -18.92
N ALA A 138 3.68 8.61 -19.12
CA ALA A 138 3.06 9.79 -18.51
C ALA A 138 1.53 9.87 -18.64
N GLU A 139 0.96 9.53 -19.78
CA GLU A 139 -0.49 9.55 -20.00
C GLU A 139 -1.19 8.50 -19.13
N GLN A 140 -0.71 7.27 -19.14
CA GLN A 140 -1.28 6.16 -18.39
C GLN A 140 -1.15 6.37 -16.89
N ASP A 141 0.03 6.80 -16.42
CA ASP A 141 0.30 7.01 -15.00
C ASP A 141 -0.55 8.16 -14.43
N ARG A 142 -0.70 9.23 -15.19
CA ARG A 142 -1.56 10.36 -14.83
C ARG A 142 -3.04 9.97 -14.82
N TYR A 143 -3.47 9.18 -15.80
CA TYR A 143 -4.83 8.65 -15.85
C TYR A 143 -5.10 7.76 -14.64
N ALA A 144 -4.23 6.80 -14.35
CA ALA A 144 -4.37 5.88 -13.21
C ALA A 144 -4.35 6.64 -11.86
N PHE A 145 -3.50 7.66 -11.72
CA PHE A 145 -3.47 8.49 -10.53
C PHE A 145 -4.81 9.24 -10.33
N MET A 146 -5.35 9.88 -11.38
CA MET A 146 -6.65 10.56 -11.29
C MET A 146 -7.80 9.59 -11.05
N GLN A 147 -7.78 8.43 -11.68
CA GLN A 147 -8.74 7.36 -11.43
C GLN A 147 -8.75 6.92 -9.96
N ALA A 148 -7.56 6.79 -9.35
CA ALA A 148 -7.44 6.50 -7.92
C ALA A 148 -8.03 7.63 -7.05
N GLN A 149 -7.82 8.91 -7.41
CA GLN A 149 -8.41 10.04 -6.68
C GLN A 149 -9.95 10.03 -6.73
N VAL A 150 -10.53 9.74 -7.90
CA VAL A 150 -11.99 9.58 -8.05
C VAL A 150 -12.50 8.43 -7.20
N LEU A 151 -11.82 7.29 -7.22
CA LEU A 151 -12.20 6.14 -6.39
C LEU A 151 -12.13 6.47 -4.89
N PHE A 152 -11.07 7.14 -4.44
CA PHE A 152 -10.93 7.56 -3.05
C PHE A 152 -12.07 8.48 -2.61
N TRP A 153 -12.47 9.41 -3.49
CA TRP A 153 -13.61 10.27 -3.25
C TRP A 153 -14.92 9.48 -3.15
N LEU A 154 -15.17 8.53 -4.05
CA LEU A 154 -16.36 7.67 -4.05
C LEU A 154 -16.45 6.79 -2.79
N LEU A 155 -15.31 6.30 -2.31
CA LEU A 155 -15.22 5.46 -1.11
C LEU A 155 -15.11 6.27 0.19
N ALA A 156 -15.13 7.61 0.13
CA ALA A 156 -14.84 8.49 1.27
C ALA A 156 -13.53 8.12 1.99
N ALA A 157 -12.50 7.73 1.24
CA ALA A 157 -11.20 7.31 1.75
C ALA A 157 -10.39 8.54 2.19
N THR A 158 -10.48 8.88 3.47
CA THR A 158 -9.88 10.11 4.03
C THR A 158 -8.37 10.03 4.26
N ASP A 159 -7.77 8.85 4.22
CA ASP A 159 -6.31 8.65 4.41
C ASP A 159 -5.53 8.60 3.08
N GLY A 160 -6.09 9.14 2.01
CA GLY A 160 -5.39 9.30 0.74
C GLY A 160 -4.38 10.47 0.81
N HIS A 161 -3.10 10.16 0.80
CA HIS A 161 -2.02 11.16 0.89
C HIS A 161 -0.81 10.78 0.02
N ALA A 162 0.15 11.71 -0.12
CA ALA A 162 1.30 11.55 -1.01
C ALA A 162 2.16 10.29 -0.77
N LYS A 163 2.17 9.74 0.44
CA LYS A 163 2.91 8.51 0.76
C LYS A 163 2.19 7.21 0.36
N ASN A 164 0.95 7.29 -0.13
CA ASN A 164 0.22 6.12 -0.63
C ASN A 164 0.53 5.81 -2.09
N PHE A 165 1.20 6.72 -2.78
CA PHE A 165 1.59 6.60 -4.17
C PHE A 165 3.11 6.62 -4.29
N SER A 166 3.67 5.85 -5.24
CA SER A 166 5.10 5.69 -5.44
C SER A 166 5.47 5.66 -6.91
N LEU A 167 6.73 5.98 -7.18
CA LEU A 167 7.41 5.82 -8.46
C LEU A 167 8.37 4.65 -8.39
#